data_fbfe1e3e6edb5dba8437858b0e2ab967
#
_entry.id   fbfe1e3e6edb5dba8437858b0e2ab967
#
_cell.length_a   1.000
_cell.length_b   1.000
_cell.length_c   1.000
_cell.angle_alpha   90.00
_cell.angle_beta   90.00
_cell.angle_gamma   90.00
#
_symmetry.space_group_name_H-M   'P 1'
#
loop_
_entity.id
_entity.type
_entity.pdbx_description
1 polymer ?
#
loop_
_entity_poly.entity_id
_entity_poly.type
_entity_poly.pdbx_seq_one_letter_code
_entity_poly.pdbx_strand_id
1 'polypeptide(L)'
;MNRLLIVGILIISTAPLYAQRQQQNVAKLKADARNVVGTIANDKAKTQTYCQILDLARQLAQAAQEKDRKKAKTLVERIDQLQKQLAEFVVLSNIVRQVDLNSPDGREIALIIQSIDQSCPE
;
A
#
# COMPACT_ATOMS: atom_id res chain seq x y z
N MET A 1 63.60 -21.47 5.76
CA MET A 1 62.80 -20.52 6.58
C MET A 1 61.73 -19.95 5.67
N ASN A 2 60.55 -20.52 5.78
CA ASN A 2 59.40 -20.10 4.98
C ASN A 2 58.60 -19.02 5.75
N ARG A 3 58.65 -17.81 5.26
CA ARG A 3 57.70 -16.77 5.70
C ARG A 3 56.48 -16.89 4.81
N LEU A 4 55.45 -17.57 5.33
CA LEU A 4 54.10 -17.53 4.77
C LEU A 4 53.51 -16.17 5.08
N LEU A 5 53.45 -15.31 4.08
CA LEU A 5 52.61 -14.10 4.09
C LEU A 5 51.19 -14.56 3.87
N ILE A 6 50.43 -14.63 4.96
CA ILE A 6 48.97 -14.76 4.87
C ILE A 6 48.46 -13.38 4.48
N VAL A 7 48.21 -13.21 3.18
CA VAL A 7 47.44 -12.08 2.69
C VAL A 7 46.00 -12.36 3.07
N GLY A 8 45.57 -11.78 4.19
CA GLY A 8 44.16 -11.75 4.57
C GLY A 8 43.41 -10.95 3.53
N ILE A 9 42.71 -11.63 2.67
CA ILE A 9 41.70 -10.98 1.80
C ILE A 9 40.55 -10.56 2.70
N LEU A 10 40.56 -9.31 3.13
CA LEU A 10 39.39 -8.66 3.68
C LEU A 10 38.37 -8.53 2.53
N ILE A 11 37.47 -9.52 2.43
CA ILE A 11 36.27 -9.38 1.63
C ILE A 11 35.38 -8.39 2.37
N ILE A 12 35.55 -7.11 2.07
CA ILE A 12 34.59 -6.10 2.48
C ILE A 12 33.34 -6.38 1.63
N SER A 13 32.40 -7.10 2.21
CA SER A 13 31.07 -7.25 1.66
C SER A 13 30.43 -5.86 1.73
N THR A 14 30.68 -5.02 0.75
CA THR A 14 29.87 -3.85 0.51
C THR A 14 28.53 -4.34 0.00
N ALA A 15 27.62 -4.65 0.95
CA ALA A 15 26.21 -4.74 0.61
C ALA A 15 25.86 -3.43 -0.12
N PRO A 16 25.31 -3.46 -1.32
CA PRO A 16 25.08 -2.24 -2.07
C PRO A 16 24.17 -1.34 -1.23
N LEU A 17 24.56 -0.10 -1.05
CA LEU A 17 23.78 0.97 -0.39
C LEU A 17 22.32 1.01 -0.89
N TYR A 18 22.09 0.49 -2.08
CA TYR A 18 20.81 0.34 -2.73
C TYR A 18 19.85 -0.59 -1.96
N ALA A 19 20.30 -1.73 -1.47
CA ALA A 19 19.48 -2.67 -0.72
C ALA A 19 19.07 -2.12 0.65
N GLN A 20 19.97 -1.35 1.31
CA GLN A 20 19.69 -0.73 2.60
C GLN A 20 18.64 0.39 2.47
N ARG A 21 18.68 1.18 1.39
CA ARG A 21 17.68 2.23 1.13
C ARG A 21 16.31 1.63 0.86
N GLN A 22 16.23 0.52 0.13
CA GLN A 22 14.96 -0.16 -0.13
C GLN A 22 14.34 -0.71 1.16
N GLN A 23 15.13 -1.30 2.05
CA GLN A 23 14.66 -1.80 3.35
C GLN A 23 14.15 -0.69 4.26
N GLN A 24 14.84 0.45 4.30
CA GLN A 24 14.41 1.62 5.06
C GLN A 24 13.11 2.20 4.52
N ASN A 25 12.98 2.31 3.19
CA ASN A 25 11.76 2.78 2.55
C ASN A 25 10.58 1.87 2.83
N VAL A 26 10.76 0.55 2.79
CA VAL A 26 9.70 -0.42 3.10
C VAL A 26 9.27 -0.33 4.55
N ALA A 27 10.21 -0.22 5.50
CA ALA A 27 9.89 -0.05 6.92
C ALA A 27 9.08 1.22 7.16
N LYS A 28 9.43 2.32 6.49
CA LYS A 28 8.69 3.59 6.55
C LYS A 28 7.29 3.42 5.95
N LEU A 29 7.17 2.76 4.81
CA LEU A 29 5.87 2.52 4.17
C LEU A 29 4.94 1.71 5.05
N LYS A 30 5.45 0.69 5.73
CA LYS A 30 4.67 -0.09 6.71
C LYS A 30 4.20 0.77 7.88
N ALA A 31 5.10 1.60 8.45
CA ALA A 31 4.76 2.51 9.53
C ALA A 31 3.71 3.54 9.10
N ASP A 32 3.87 4.12 7.92
CA ASP A 32 2.92 5.07 7.35
C ASP A 32 1.56 4.41 7.10
N ALA A 33 1.54 3.19 6.59
CA ALA A 33 0.31 2.43 6.39
C ALA A 33 -0.43 2.19 7.71
N ARG A 34 0.26 1.78 8.75
CA ARG A 34 -0.34 1.59 10.09
C ARG A 34 -0.91 2.88 10.65
N ASN A 35 -0.19 3.98 10.52
CA ASN A 35 -0.63 5.28 10.99
C ASN A 35 -1.89 5.75 10.27
N VAL A 36 -1.92 5.64 8.95
CA VAL A 36 -3.05 6.05 8.13
C VAL A 36 -4.27 5.17 8.41
N VAL A 37 -4.07 3.85 8.48
CA VAL A 37 -5.12 2.90 8.82
C VAL A 37 -5.70 3.20 10.21
N GLY A 38 -4.86 3.48 11.19
CA GLY A 38 -5.29 3.88 12.53
C GLY A 38 -6.10 5.16 12.52
N THR A 39 -5.70 6.16 11.74
CA THR A 39 -6.42 7.42 11.58
C THR A 39 -7.82 7.21 11.01
N ILE A 40 -7.94 6.37 9.99
CA ILE A 40 -9.25 6.05 9.39
C ILE A 40 -10.10 5.25 10.37
N ALA A 41 -9.54 4.20 10.97
CA ALA A 41 -10.27 3.29 11.86
C ALA A 41 -10.79 3.98 13.12
N ASN A 42 -10.09 5.00 13.61
CA ASN A 42 -10.50 5.76 14.81
C ASN A 42 -11.48 6.89 14.51
N ASP A 43 -11.80 7.15 13.26
CA ASP A 43 -12.74 8.18 12.83
C ASP A 43 -13.90 7.53 12.08
N LYS A 44 -15.09 7.57 12.66
CA LYS A 44 -16.29 6.93 12.10
C LYS A 44 -16.65 7.49 10.72
N ALA A 45 -16.54 8.80 10.53
CA ALA A 45 -16.84 9.44 9.25
C ALA A 45 -15.84 9.02 8.17
N LYS A 46 -14.56 8.95 8.50
CA LYS A 46 -13.50 8.48 7.58
C LYS A 46 -13.68 7.02 7.23
N THR A 47 -14.00 6.17 8.19
CA THR A 47 -14.30 4.75 7.95
C THR A 47 -15.50 4.60 7.00
N GLN A 48 -16.57 5.36 7.19
CA GLN A 48 -17.72 5.33 6.30
C GLN A 48 -17.36 5.75 4.87
N THR A 49 -16.59 6.81 4.71
CA THR A 49 -16.14 7.26 3.39
C THR A 49 -15.26 6.20 2.71
N TYR A 50 -14.34 5.60 3.46
CA TYR A 50 -13.51 4.51 2.96
C TYR A 50 -14.36 3.32 2.48
N CYS A 51 -15.33 2.89 3.27
CA CYS A 51 -16.22 1.78 2.91
C CYS A 51 -17.07 2.09 1.68
N GLN A 52 -17.53 3.35 1.52
CA GLN A 52 -18.23 3.78 0.32
C GLN A 52 -17.35 3.71 -0.92
N ILE A 53 -16.08 4.11 -0.82
CA ILE A 53 -15.13 4.00 -1.93
C ILE A 53 -14.94 2.53 -2.34
N LEU A 54 -14.80 1.62 -1.38
CA LEU A 54 -14.68 0.18 -1.66
C LEU A 54 -15.91 -0.38 -2.35
N ASP A 55 -17.10 -0.01 -1.89
CA ASP A 55 -18.35 -0.47 -2.48
C ASP A 55 -18.50 0.02 -3.92
N LEU A 56 -18.20 1.29 -4.17
CA LEU A 56 -18.21 1.85 -5.53
C LEU A 56 -17.15 1.21 -6.42
N ALA A 57 -15.97 0.84 -5.88
CA ALA A 57 -14.95 0.13 -6.62
C ALA A 57 -15.42 -1.27 -7.06
N ARG A 58 -16.16 -1.98 -6.20
CA ARG A 58 -16.78 -3.27 -6.57
C ARG A 58 -17.82 -3.09 -7.68
N GLN A 59 -18.68 -2.08 -7.57
CA GLN A 59 -19.66 -1.76 -8.62
C GLN A 59 -18.98 -1.39 -9.93
N LEU A 60 -17.86 -0.66 -9.87
CA LEU A 60 -17.07 -0.32 -11.05
C LEU A 60 -16.50 -1.56 -11.73
N ALA A 61 -15.96 -2.52 -10.96
CA ALA A 61 -15.48 -3.78 -11.50
C ALA A 61 -16.60 -4.56 -12.20
N GLN A 62 -17.79 -4.58 -11.63
CA GLN A 62 -18.97 -5.21 -12.22
C GLN A 62 -19.39 -4.50 -13.51
N ALA A 63 -19.46 -3.18 -13.50
CA ALA A 63 -19.81 -2.39 -14.70
C ALA A 63 -18.80 -2.61 -15.83
N ALA A 64 -17.52 -2.76 -15.50
CA ALA A 64 -16.47 -3.07 -16.48
C ALA A 64 -16.67 -4.47 -17.11
N GLN A 65 -17.05 -5.48 -16.31
CA GLN A 65 -17.39 -6.82 -16.82
C GLN A 65 -18.61 -6.80 -17.72
N GLU A 66 -19.61 -6.01 -17.39
CA GLU A 66 -20.84 -5.84 -18.17
C GLU A 66 -20.66 -4.92 -19.38
N LYS A 67 -19.49 -4.32 -19.54
CA LYS A 67 -19.16 -3.32 -20.59
C LYS A 67 -20.09 -2.10 -20.57
N ASP A 68 -20.63 -1.77 -19.42
CA ASP A 68 -21.46 -0.58 -19.19
C ASP A 68 -20.59 0.65 -18.97
N ARG A 69 -20.17 1.29 -20.07
CA ARG A 69 -19.27 2.44 -20.03
C ARG A 69 -19.88 3.66 -19.35
N LYS A 70 -21.16 3.87 -19.52
CA LYS A 70 -21.87 5.02 -18.92
C LYS A 70 -21.92 4.91 -17.40
N LYS A 71 -22.27 3.73 -16.90
CA LYS A 71 -22.27 3.43 -15.46
C LYS A 71 -20.86 3.51 -14.88
N ALA A 72 -19.87 2.94 -15.57
CA ALA A 72 -18.47 2.99 -15.17
C ALA A 72 -17.98 4.43 -15.03
N LYS A 73 -18.28 5.30 -15.98
CA LYS A 73 -17.90 6.73 -15.93
C LYS A 73 -18.50 7.42 -14.71
N THR A 74 -19.77 7.25 -14.45
CA THR A 74 -20.46 7.83 -13.29
C THR A 74 -19.84 7.35 -11.97
N LEU A 75 -19.51 6.06 -11.88
CA LEU A 75 -18.87 5.48 -10.69
C LEU A 75 -17.45 6.04 -10.46
N VAL A 76 -16.66 6.18 -11.53
CA VAL A 76 -15.31 6.79 -11.45
C VAL A 76 -15.38 8.22 -10.93
N GLU A 77 -16.30 9.02 -11.45
CA GLU A 77 -16.49 10.40 -11.00
C GLU A 77 -16.86 10.48 -9.52
N ARG A 78 -17.73 9.58 -9.05
CA ARG A 78 -18.13 9.53 -7.65
C ARG A 78 -17.01 9.05 -6.73
N ILE A 79 -16.25 8.05 -7.14
CA ILE A 79 -15.05 7.59 -6.43
C ILE A 79 -14.05 8.73 -6.29
N ASP A 80 -13.78 9.46 -7.38
CA ASP A 80 -12.86 10.60 -7.38
C ASP A 80 -13.29 11.69 -6.38
N GLN A 81 -14.57 12.02 -6.32
CA GLN A 81 -15.09 12.97 -5.36
C GLN A 81 -14.89 12.52 -3.91
N LEU A 82 -15.14 11.24 -3.63
CA LEU A 82 -14.93 10.68 -2.28
C LEU A 82 -13.46 10.62 -1.90
N GLN A 83 -12.59 10.30 -2.85
CA GLN A 83 -11.14 10.30 -2.60
C GLN A 83 -10.62 11.68 -2.24
N LYS A 84 -11.17 12.73 -2.82
CA LYS A 84 -10.82 14.11 -2.47
C LYS A 84 -11.24 14.48 -1.05
N GLN A 85 -12.27 13.84 -0.52
CA GLN A 85 -12.75 14.05 0.87
C GLN A 85 -11.93 13.25 1.88
N LEU A 86 -11.20 12.22 1.45
CA LEU A 86 -10.41 11.34 2.31
C LEU A 86 -8.95 11.36 1.88
N ALA A 87 -8.18 12.32 2.43
CA ALA A 87 -6.76 12.48 2.10
C ALA A 87 -5.94 11.23 2.43
N GLU A 88 -6.31 10.50 3.49
CA GLU A 88 -5.67 9.26 3.90
C GLU A 88 -5.77 8.18 2.81
N PHE A 89 -6.85 8.16 2.03
CA PHE A 89 -6.98 7.22 0.92
C PHE A 89 -5.92 7.47 -0.17
N VAL A 90 -5.60 8.72 -0.46
CA VAL A 90 -4.55 9.09 -1.41
C VAL A 90 -3.19 8.60 -0.91
N VAL A 91 -2.92 8.75 0.39
CA VAL A 91 -1.68 8.26 1.01
C VAL A 91 -1.58 6.74 0.89
N LEU A 92 -2.65 5.99 1.18
CA LEU A 92 -2.68 4.53 1.02
C LEU A 92 -2.44 4.11 -0.44
N SER A 93 -3.07 4.79 -1.39
CA SER A 93 -2.87 4.52 -2.81
C SER A 93 -1.42 4.71 -3.24
N ASN A 94 -0.77 5.76 -2.75
CA ASN A 94 0.65 6.03 -3.02
C ASN A 94 1.55 4.97 -2.40
N ILE A 95 1.24 4.49 -1.21
CA ILE A 95 1.98 3.39 -0.55
C ILE A 95 1.90 2.12 -1.40
N VAL A 96 0.71 1.74 -1.83
CA VAL A 96 0.47 0.54 -2.64
C VAL A 96 1.24 0.59 -3.97
N ARG A 97 1.36 1.76 -4.58
CA ARG A 97 2.10 1.93 -5.84
C ARG A 97 3.61 1.77 -5.68
N GLN A 98 4.15 1.95 -4.48
CA GLN A 98 5.59 1.90 -4.21
C GLN A 98 6.07 0.50 -3.82
N VAL A 99 5.17 -0.46 -3.61
CA VAL A 99 5.52 -1.81 -3.20
C VAL A 99 5.05 -2.85 -4.22
N ASP A 100 5.81 -3.93 -4.34
CA ASP A 100 5.37 -5.11 -5.06
C ASP A 100 4.44 -5.93 -4.16
N LEU A 101 3.15 -5.97 -4.48
CA LEU A 101 2.15 -6.69 -3.70
C LEU A 101 2.38 -8.21 -3.66
N ASN A 102 3.18 -8.75 -4.57
CA ASN A 102 3.56 -10.16 -4.57
C ASN A 102 4.75 -10.45 -3.65
N SER A 103 5.46 -9.42 -3.21
CA SER A 103 6.55 -9.57 -2.23
C SER A 103 6.00 -9.83 -0.82
N PRO A 104 6.81 -10.44 0.09
CA PRO A 104 6.41 -10.59 1.49
C PRO A 104 6.05 -9.27 2.16
N ASP A 105 6.79 -8.21 1.90
CA ASP A 105 6.53 -6.87 2.44
C ASP A 105 5.24 -6.26 1.89
N GLY A 106 4.99 -6.43 0.59
CA GLY A 106 3.75 -5.97 -0.04
C GLY A 106 2.53 -6.68 0.51
N ARG A 107 2.62 -7.98 0.79
CA ARG A 107 1.54 -8.74 1.44
C ARG A 107 1.27 -8.27 2.85
N GLU A 108 2.30 -7.93 3.61
CA GLU A 108 2.14 -7.38 4.95
C GLU A 108 1.42 -6.03 4.92
N ILE A 109 1.80 -5.14 4.01
CA ILE A 109 1.10 -3.86 3.79
C ILE A 109 -0.35 -4.09 3.39
N ALA A 110 -0.62 -5.03 2.50
CA ALA A 110 -1.98 -5.38 2.10
C ALA A 110 -2.82 -5.84 3.30
N LEU A 111 -2.27 -6.65 4.19
CA LEU A 111 -2.95 -7.09 5.42
C LEU A 111 -3.25 -5.92 6.37
N ILE A 112 -2.33 -4.97 6.49
CA ILE A 112 -2.54 -3.75 7.28
C ILE A 112 -3.75 -2.98 6.73
N ILE A 113 -3.81 -2.78 5.43
CA ILE A 113 -4.91 -2.06 4.77
C ILE A 113 -6.22 -2.84 4.89
N GLN A 114 -6.21 -4.15 4.71
CA GLN A 114 -7.39 -5.01 4.83
C GLN A 114 -8.03 -4.97 6.22
N SER A 115 -7.29 -4.58 7.24
CA SER A 115 -7.86 -4.42 8.58
C SER A 115 -8.99 -3.39 8.65
N ILE A 116 -8.99 -2.39 7.78
CA ILE A 116 -10.11 -1.42 7.66
C ILE A 116 -11.30 -2.09 6.96
N ASP A 117 -11.03 -2.90 5.94
CA ASP A 117 -12.07 -3.57 5.15
C ASP A 117 -13.00 -4.41 6.04
N GLN A 118 -12.46 -5.01 7.10
CA GLN A 118 -13.24 -5.78 8.08
C GLN A 118 -14.25 -4.93 8.85
N SER A 119 -14.04 -3.61 8.91
CA SER A 119 -14.96 -2.66 9.53
C SER A 119 -16.09 -2.24 8.59
N CYS A 120 -16.04 -2.62 7.33
CA CYS A 120 -17.06 -2.30 6.35
C CYS A 120 -18.19 -3.33 6.38
N PRO A 121 -19.46 -2.90 6.26
CA PRO A 121 -20.60 -3.83 6.15
C PRO A 121 -20.51 -4.61 4.83
N GLU A 122 -20.95 -5.87 4.84
CA GLU A 122 -21.04 -6.73 3.64
C GLU A 122 -22.19 -6.28 2.72
#